data_6d8fa60bf4307fe2468b4cd4e053e1d4
#
_entry.id   6d8fa60bf4307fe2468b4cd4e053e1d4
#
_cell.length_a   1.000
_cell.length_b   1.000
_cell.length_c   1.000
_cell.angle_alpha   90.00
_cell.angle_beta   90.00
_cell.angle_gamma   90.00
#
_symmetry.space_group_name_H-M   'P 1'
#
loop_
_entity.id
_entity.type
_entity.pdbx_description
1 polymer ?
#
loop_
_entity_poly.entity_id
_entity_poly.type
_entity_poly.pdbx_seq_one_letter_code
_entity_poly.pdbx_strand_id
1 'polypeptide(L)'
;MNYDYASIYCIGADNGVVLITTKKGKEGKVKVTYDGNISLVKNYPYLDMLDAPSYMKYVNAFGREQYMHDHNMGAYGSAAYDNGFPDVFSDSNIASAKTTNWRDLVLKDGSISRHNITVQGGTKTLNYYLSGNYIQQIGSVSNSEMERFTLRSNVSAQLTSFLKLTTAFNINRNIYQNGTVGGASNSRGEQASGALAAAMSYLPNMPVRDENGNYTLFKVIPNPVAMEDIQNESKNNGYNVNFTVDINIIKNMLAAKFLFGYNNENSERNVYIPSDIYFDQMYKSRGAVNRNERYNTTIEGTVGFYRALGENFRMGGVVGMGRFWKYVAGM
;
A
#
# COMPACT_ATOMS: atom_id res chain seq x y z
N MET A 1 3.01 9.25 37.59
CA MET A 1 3.40 7.91 38.08
C MET A 1 3.61 7.05 36.85
N ASN A 2 4.89 6.81 36.53
CA ASN A 2 5.24 5.88 35.45
C ASN A 2 5.38 4.51 36.06
N TYR A 3 4.35 3.70 35.97
CA TYR A 3 4.50 2.27 36.22
C TYR A 3 5.24 1.68 35.03
N ASP A 4 6.20 0.85 35.29
CA ASP A 4 6.92 0.10 34.26
C ASP A 4 5.99 -0.98 33.71
N TYR A 5 5.17 -0.60 32.69
CA TYR A 5 4.22 -1.49 32.03
C TYR A 5 4.92 -2.66 31.32
N ALA A 6 6.23 -2.59 31.13
CA ALA A 6 6.99 -3.64 30.48
C ALA A 6 6.94 -4.95 31.28
N SER A 7 6.85 -4.88 32.61
CA SER A 7 6.80 -6.08 33.45
C SER A 7 5.52 -6.90 33.36
N ILE A 8 4.44 -6.32 32.85
CA ILE A 8 3.13 -7.00 32.67
C ILE A 8 3.08 -7.77 31.34
N TYR A 9 3.93 -7.41 30.38
CA TYR A 9 3.98 -8.01 29.05
C TYR A 9 5.14 -8.99 28.83
N CYS A 10 5.80 -9.44 29.92
CA CYS A 10 7.03 -10.23 29.89
C CYS A 10 7.00 -11.56 29.11
N ILE A 11 5.85 -12.12 28.80
CA ILE A 11 5.74 -13.42 28.10
C ILE A 11 5.89 -13.31 26.57
N GLY A 12 5.97 -12.10 26.02
CA GLY A 12 6.12 -11.89 24.56
C GLY A 12 7.08 -10.74 24.21
N ALA A 13 7.85 -10.25 25.15
CA ALA A 13 8.64 -9.02 25.05
C ALA A 13 10.15 -9.24 24.85
N ASP A 14 10.57 -10.39 24.33
CA ASP A 14 12.00 -10.71 24.11
C ASP A 14 12.73 -9.67 23.22
N ASN A 15 11.98 -8.88 22.43
CA ASN A 15 12.51 -7.82 21.57
C ASN A 15 12.04 -6.41 21.96
N GLY A 16 11.48 -6.23 23.16
CA GLY A 16 10.99 -4.95 23.67
C GLY A 16 9.49 -4.71 23.43
N VAL A 17 8.96 -3.65 24.04
CA VAL A 17 7.53 -3.26 23.96
C VAL A 17 7.42 -1.86 23.35
N VAL A 18 6.56 -1.70 22.35
CA VAL A 18 6.20 -0.39 21.81
C VAL A 18 4.84 0.02 22.35
N LEU A 19 4.81 1.01 23.24
CA LEU A 19 3.57 1.56 23.79
C LEU A 19 3.03 2.68 22.89
N ILE A 20 1.89 2.46 22.24
CA ILE A 20 1.21 3.47 21.41
C ILE A 20 0.09 4.10 22.23
N THR A 21 0.21 5.39 22.52
CA THR A 21 -0.85 6.17 23.17
C THR A 21 -1.58 7.02 22.15
N THR A 22 -2.87 6.79 21.99
CA THR A 22 -3.73 7.57 21.09
C THR A 22 -4.05 8.94 21.67
N LYS A 23 -4.35 9.92 20.80
CA LYS A 23 -4.81 11.25 21.23
C LYS A 23 -6.12 11.12 22.01
N LYS A 24 -6.21 11.84 23.14
CA LYS A 24 -7.38 11.90 24.01
C LYS A 24 -7.90 13.32 24.07
N GLY A 25 -9.20 13.48 24.32
CA GLY A 25 -9.79 14.79 24.65
C GLY A 25 -9.17 15.37 25.93
N LYS A 26 -9.17 16.68 26.01
CA LYS A 26 -8.71 17.43 27.19
C LYS A 26 -9.87 18.28 27.73
N GLU A 27 -9.85 18.55 29.02
CA GLU A 27 -10.73 19.53 29.66
C GLU A 27 -10.56 20.89 28.97
N GLY A 28 -11.66 21.56 28.66
CA GLY A 28 -11.68 22.86 28.01
C GLY A 28 -12.82 23.01 27.02
N LYS A 29 -12.90 24.22 26.44
CA LYS A 29 -13.91 24.53 25.40
C LYS A 29 -13.73 23.62 24.19
N VAL A 30 -14.82 23.41 23.47
CA VAL A 30 -14.80 22.68 22.20
C VAL A 30 -13.85 23.35 21.24
N LYS A 31 -12.91 22.56 20.71
CA LYS A 31 -11.97 23.02 19.67
C LYS A 31 -12.19 22.20 18.41
N VAL A 32 -12.51 22.86 17.32
CA VAL A 32 -12.58 22.27 15.99
C VAL A 32 -11.32 22.68 15.22
N THR A 33 -10.65 21.73 14.60
CA THR A 33 -9.45 21.97 13.80
C THR A 33 -9.63 21.27 12.45
N TYR A 34 -9.30 21.99 11.40
CA TYR A 34 -9.19 21.43 10.06
C TYR A 34 -7.75 21.57 9.57
N ASP A 35 -7.19 20.49 9.06
CA ASP A 35 -5.88 20.41 8.44
C ASP A 35 -6.04 19.88 7.03
N GLY A 36 -5.68 20.67 6.03
CA GLY A 36 -5.71 20.28 4.61
C GLY A 36 -4.34 20.40 3.98
N ASN A 37 -3.99 19.47 3.13
CA ASN A 37 -2.76 19.48 2.35
C ASN A 37 -3.00 18.88 0.96
N ILE A 38 -2.45 19.54 -0.07
CA ILE A 38 -2.40 19.02 -1.44
C ILE A 38 -0.94 19.05 -1.87
N SER A 39 -0.45 17.90 -2.35
CA SER A 39 0.92 17.72 -2.86
C SER A 39 0.84 17.23 -4.30
N LEU A 40 1.63 17.83 -5.17
CA LEU A 40 1.82 17.38 -6.55
C LEU A 40 3.09 16.54 -6.61
N VAL A 41 3.01 15.39 -7.25
CA VAL A 41 4.14 14.48 -7.47
C VAL A 41 4.48 14.54 -8.94
N LYS A 42 5.59 15.20 -9.26
CA LYS A 42 6.09 15.26 -10.64
C LYS A 42 6.91 14.02 -10.95
N ASN A 43 6.67 13.48 -12.12
CA ASN A 43 7.48 12.42 -12.67
C ASN A 43 8.66 13.01 -13.42
N TYR A 44 9.90 12.64 -13.01
CA TYR A 44 11.12 13.04 -13.68
C TYR A 44 11.69 11.85 -14.46
N PRO A 45 11.92 12.00 -15.78
CA PRO A 45 12.54 10.95 -16.56
C PRO A 45 14.03 10.84 -16.20
N TYR A 46 14.42 9.76 -15.53
CA TYR A 46 15.83 9.49 -15.18
C TYR A 46 16.61 8.77 -16.28
N LEU A 47 15.91 8.13 -17.22
CA LEU A 47 16.51 7.35 -18.28
C LEU A 47 15.96 7.82 -19.62
N ASP A 48 16.86 8.22 -20.51
CA ASP A 48 16.51 8.45 -21.90
C ASP A 48 16.43 7.10 -22.61
N MET A 49 15.27 6.86 -23.23
CA MET A 49 15.05 5.67 -24.04
C MET A 49 15.43 5.96 -25.48
N LEU A 50 15.89 4.93 -26.19
CA LEU A 50 16.17 5.07 -27.62
C LEU A 50 14.87 5.41 -28.37
N ASP A 51 14.96 6.36 -29.29
CA ASP A 51 13.91 6.57 -30.28
C ASP A 51 13.90 5.45 -31.35
N ALA A 52 12.84 5.37 -32.15
CA ALA A 52 12.70 4.30 -33.12
C ALA A 52 13.85 4.26 -34.15
N PRO A 53 14.28 5.38 -34.78
CA PRO A 53 15.41 5.38 -35.68
C PRO A 53 16.70 4.88 -35.03
N SER A 54 17.03 5.34 -33.83
CA SER A 54 18.24 4.93 -33.12
C SER A 54 18.20 3.46 -32.71
N TYR A 55 17.04 2.99 -32.24
CA TYR A 55 16.84 1.58 -31.95
C TYR A 55 17.02 0.70 -33.20
N MET A 56 16.44 1.07 -34.34
CA MET A 56 16.53 0.30 -35.59
C MET A 56 17.96 0.24 -36.11
N LYS A 57 18.74 1.36 -36.02
CA LYS A 57 20.17 1.38 -36.31
C LYS A 57 20.98 0.47 -35.40
N TYR A 58 20.63 0.49 -34.08
CA TYR A 58 21.27 -0.40 -33.10
C TYR A 58 21.03 -1.88 -33.44
N VAL A 59 19.78 -2.24 -33.78
CA VAL A 59 19.45 -3.62 -34.16
C VAL A 59 20.21 -4.08 -35.40
N ASN A 60 20.34 -3.23 -36.44
CA ASN A 60 21.13 -3.54 -37.62
C ASN A 60 22.61 -3.73 -37.25
N ALA A 61 23.19 -2.82 -36.48
CA ALA A 61 24.59 -2.91 -36.05
C ALA A 61 24.86 -4.16 -35.21
N PHE A 62 23.97 -4.44 -34.24
CA PHE A 62 24.10 -5.62 -33.40
C PHE A 62 23.99 -6.93 -34.19
N GLY A 63 23.04 -7.00 -35.13
CA GLY A 63 22.86 -8.17 -35.99
C GLY A 63 24.08 -8.45 -36.86
N ARG A 64 24.71 -7.40 -37.41
CA ARG A 64 25.97 -7.51 -38.19
C ARG A 64 27.11 -8.01 -37.31
N GLU A 65 27.30 -7.43 -36.13
CA GLU A 65 28.33 -7.84 -35.18
C GLU A 65 28.17 -9.31 -34.77
N GLN A 66 26.98 -9.74 -34.47
CA GLN A 66 26.68 -11.12 -34.10
C GLN A 66 27.01 -12.06 -35.26
N TYR A 67 26.57 -11.72 -36.49
CA TYR A 67 26.86 -12.52 -37.67
C TYR A 67 28.37 -12.67 -37.93
N MET A 68 29.12 -11.57 -37.82
CA MET A 68 30.58 -11.58 -38.00
C MET A 68 31.28 -12.43 -36.95
N HIS A 69 30.87 -12.30 -35.70
CA HIS A 69 31.37 -13.13 -34.60
C HIS A 69 31.12 -14.64 -34.84
N ASP A 70 29.92 -14.99 -35.23
CA ASP A 70 29.51 -16.39 -35.40
C ASP A 70 30.20 -17.05 -36.63
N HIS A 71 30.65 -16.23 -37.61
CA HIS A 71 31.32 -16.68 -38.80
C HIS A 71 32.82 -16.41 -38.80
N ASN A 72 33.41 -15.92 -37.70
CA ASN A 72 34.83 -15.57 -37.56
C ASN A 72 35.31 -14.58 -38.64
N MET A 73 34.48 -13.58 -38.97
CA MET A 73 34.75 -12.62 -40.07
C MET A 73 35.52 -11.37 -39.63
N GLY A 74 36.00 -11.30 -38.42
CA GLY A 74 36.74 -10.18 -37.86
C GLY A 74 35.92 -9.34 -36.88
N ALA A 75 36.47 -8.23 -36.40
CA ALA A 75 35.84 -7.35 -35.43
C ALA A 75 35.08 -6.19 -36.09
N TYR A 76 34.28 -5.49 -35.34
CA TYR A 76 33.56 -4.27 -35.73
C TYR A 76 34.50 -3.27 -36.42
N GLY A 77 34.06 -2.68 -37.53
CA GLY A 77 34.84 -1.75 -38.34
C GLY A 77 35.85 -2.39 -39.27
N SER A 78 35.93 -3.74 -39.34
CA SER A 78 36.72 -4.42 -40.36
C SER A 78 36.02 -4.33 -41.74
N ALA A 79 36.77 -4.51 -42.82
CA ALA A 79 36.24 -4.52 -44.18
C ALA A 79 35.17 -5.60 -44.41
N ALA A 80 35.19 -6.69 -43.63
CA ALA A 80 34.16 -7.72 -43.65
C ALA A 80 32.80 -7.24 -43.12
N TYR A 81 32.80 -6.19 -42.29
CA TYR A 81 31.58 -5.62 -41.70
C TYR A 81 30.64 -5.06 -42.78
N ASP A 82 31.17 -4.50 -43.84
CA ASP A 82 30.40 -3.88 -44.94
C ASP A 82 29.95 -4.89 -46.01
N ASN A 83 30.41 -6.14 -45.94
CA ASN A 83 30.13 -7.14 -46.96
C ASN A 83 28.92 -8.03 -46.64
N GLY A 84 27.74 -7.51 -46.98
CA GLY A 84 26.66 -8.40 -47.36
C GLY A 84 25.76 -8.99 -46.25
N PHE A 85 25.85 -8.51 -45.02
CA PHE A 85 24.79 -8.86 -44.05
C PHE A 85 23.54 -8.03 -44.34
N PRO A 86 22.40 -8.66 -44.61
CA PRO A 86 21.18 -7.91 -44.84
C PRO A 86 20.72 -7.20 -43.58
N ASP A 87 20.53 -5.89 -43.67
CA ASP A 87 19.92 -5.12 -42.57
C ASP A 87 18.48 -5.62 -42.27
N VAL A 88 18.17 -5.73 -41.01
CA VAL A 88 16.80 -6.02 -40.55
C VAL A 88 15.86 -4.89 -40.96
N PHE A 89 16.33 -3.66 -40.88
CA PHE A 89 15.61 -2.45 -41.24
C PHE A 89 16.34 -1.70 -42.37
N SER A 90 15.64 -1.39 -43.46
CA SER A 90 16.16 -0.57 -44.55
C SER A 90 16.29 0.90 -44.14
N ASP A 91 17.14 1.67 -44.81
CA ASP A 91 17.28 3.11 -44.54
C ASP A 91 15.96 3.88 -44.70
N SER A 92 15.14 3.48 -45.66
CA SER A 92 13.78 4.07 -45.85
C SER A 92 12.87 3.81 -44.66
N ASN A 93 12.92 2.59 -44.08
CA ASN A 93 12.16 2.24 -42.87
C ASN A 93 12.65 3.05 -41.68
N ILE A 94 13.96 3.20 -41.51
CA ILE A 94 14.57 3.98 -40.44
C ILE A 94 14.18 5.47 -40.57
N ALA A 95 14.24 6.03 -41.79
CA ALA A 95 13.90 7.43 -42.02
C ALA A 95 12.43 7.76 -41.79
N SER A 96 11.53 6.81 -42.03
CA SER A 96 10.08 6.97 -41.84
C SER A 96 9.57 6.49 -40.50
N ALA A 97 10.43 5.96 -39.62
CA ALA A 97 10.04 5.36 -38.36
C ALA A 97 9.42 6.39 -37.40
N LYS A 98 8.29 6.04 -36.83
CA LYS A 98 7.63 6.81 -35.77
C LYS A 98 7.98 6.22 -34.43
N THR A 99 8.36 7.07 -33.50
CA THR A 99 8.71 6.67 -32.14
C THR A 99 7.48 6.61 -31.25
N THR A 100 7.26 5.49 -30.58
CA THR A 100 6.31 5.36 -29.48
C THR A 100 7.09 5.45 -28.16
N ASN A 101 6.87 6.51 -27.40
CA ASN A 101 7.46 6.66 -26.09
C ASN A 101 6.58 5.94 -25.05
N TRP A 102 6.78 4.64 -24.93
CA TRP A 102 5.98 3.78 -24.07
C TRP A 102 5.98 4.21 -22.60
N ARG A 103 7.13 4.72 -22.11
CA ARG A 103 7.24 5.20 -20.74
C ARG A 103 6.28 6.36 -20.47
N ASP A 104 6.26 7.35 -21.37
CA ASP A 104 5.45 8.56 -21.17
C ASP A 104 3.94 8.28 -21.35
N LEU A 105 3.59 7.17 -21.99
CA LEU A 105 2.21 6.72 -22.08
C LEU A 105 1.69 6.15 -20.75
N VAL A 106 2.54 5.51 -19.95
CA VAL A 106 2.15 4.86 -18.68
C VAL A 106 2.50 5.68 -17.44
N LEU A 107 3.32 6.72 -17.59
CA LEU A 107 3.69 7.62 -16.52
C LEU A 107 3.00 8.97 -16.65
N LYS A 108 2.47 9.47 -15.54
CA LYS A 108 1.83 10.77 -15.42
C LYS A 108 2.22 11.43 -14.10
N ASP A 109 1.96 12.71 -13.98
CA ASP A 109 2.09 13.38 -12.69
C ASP A 109 1.02 12.86 -11.73
N GLY A 110 1.42 12.64 -10.49
CA GLY A 110 0.55 12.20 -9.43
C GLY A 110 0.12 13.35 -8.50
N SER A 111 -0.79 13.04 -7.59
CA SER A 111 -1.18 13.99 -6.54
C SER A 111 -1.56 13.27 -5.26
N ILE A 112 -1.41 13.98 -4.13
CA ILE A 112 -1.86 13.52 -2.83
C ILE A 112 -2.68 14.64 -2.21
N SER A 113 -3.95 14.36 -1.91
CA SER A 113 -4.86 15.24 -1.19
C SER A 113 -5.18 14.65 0.17
N ARG A 114 -5.03 15.44 1.24
CA ARG A 114 -5.30 15.04 2.62
C ARG A 114 -6.17 16.05 3.30
N HIS A 115 -7.22 15.58 3.95
CA HIS A 115 -8.15 16.40 4.72
C HIS A 115 -8.37 15.74 6.07
N ASN A 116 -8.23 16.50 7.13
CA ASN A 116 -8.44 16.02 8.49
C ASN A 116 -9.25 17.03 9.28
N ILE A 117 -10.37 16.59 9.85
CA ILE A 117 -11.18 17.37 10.77
C ILE A 117 -11.08 16.72 12.15
N THR A 118 -10.82 17.54 13.15
CA THR A 118 -10.74 17.11 14.55
C THR A 118 -11.64 17.95 15.40
N VAL A 119 -12.43 17.31 16.27
CA VAL A 119 -13.27 17.95 17.31
C VAL A 119 -12.83 17.39 18.65
N GLN A 120 -12.42 18.24 19.55
CA GLN A 120 -12.03 17.84 20.90
C GLN A 120 -12.51 18.83 21.93
N GLY A 121 -12.77 18.32 23.13
CA GLY A 121 -13.20 19.14 24.24
C GLY A 121 -13.46 18.28 25.47
N GLY A 122 -13.95 18.91 26.53
CA GLY A 122 -14.34 18.18 27.71
C GLY A 122 -14.59 19.02 28.92
N THR A 123 -15.07 18.35 29.93
CA THR A 123 -15.27 18.83 31.31
C THR A 123 -14.38 18.00 32.26
N LYS A 124 -14.46 18.27 33.54
CA LYS A 124 -13.80 17.44 34.57
C LYS A 124 -14.25 15.98 34.54
N THR A 125 -15.46 15.72 34.06
CA THR A 125 -16.07 14.39 34.07
C THR A 125 -16.17 13.72 32.70
N LEU A 126 -16.14 14.50 31.62
CA LEU A 126 -16.28 13.98 30.26
C LEU A 126 -15.25 14.61 29.33
N ASN A 127 -14.43 13.82 28.68
CA ASN A 127 -13.49 14.26 27.67
C ASN A 127 -13.71 13.48 26.40
N TYR A 128 -13.67 14.15 25.25
CA TYR A 128 -13.87 13.53 23.95
C TYR A 128 -12.89 14.07 22.91
N TYR A 129 -12.53 13.17 22.01
CA TYR A 129 -11.75 13.42 20.81
C TYR A 129 -12.39 12.68 19.65
N LEU A 130 -12.77 13.41 18.61
CA LEU A 130 -13.34 12.87 17.38
C LEU A 130 -12.47 13.35 16.21
N SER A 131 -12.17 12.50 15.25
CA SER A 131 -11.48 12.93 14.03
C SER A 131 -11.96 12.14 12.83
N GLY A 132 -12.18 12.86 11.72
CA GLY A 132 -12.42 12.33 10.39
C GLY A 132 -11.24 12.66 9.49
N ASN A 133 -10.72 11.66 8.78
CA ASN A 133 -9.61 11.83 7.86
C ASN A 133 -9.96 11.24 6.50
N TYR A 134 -9.68 11.98 5.44
CA TYR A 134 -9.76 11.53 4.05
C TYR A 134 -8.41 11.75 3.37
N ILE A 135 -7.94 10.75 2.67
CA ILE A 135 -6.74 10.81 1.84
C ILE A 135 -7.08 10.25 0.48
N GLN A 136 -6.77 11.00 -0.57
CA GLN A 136 -6.75 10.52 -1.94
C GLN A 136 -5.33 10.64 -2.47
N GLN A 137 -4.84 9.59 -3.08
CA GLN A 137 -3.54 9.56 -3.73
C GLN A 137 -3.73 9.04 -5.16
N ILE A 138 -3.34 9.84 -6.13
CA ILE A 138 -3.21 9.46 -7.53
C ILE A 138 -1.73 9.17 -7.76
N GLY A 139 -1.42 7.94 -8.16
CA GLY A 139 -0.04 7.49 -8.40
C GLY A 139 0.52 8.02 -9.71
N SER A 140 1.85 7.95 -9.86
CA SER A 140 2.53 8.35 -11.09
C SER A 140 2.44 7.30 -12.20
N VAL A 141 2.11 6.07 -11.89
CA VAL A 141 1.77 5.04 -12.88
C VAL A 141 0.28 5.09 -13.16
N SER A 142 -0.10 5.04 -14.41
CA SER A 142 -1.51 5.02 -14.83
C SER A 142 -2.31 3.93 -14.12
N ASN A 143 -3.60 4.19 -13.86
CA ASN A 143 -4.52 3.29 -13.17
C ASN A 143 -4.04 2.88 -11.75
N SER A 144 -3.32 3.78 -11.06
CA SER A 144 -2.83 3.57 -9.70
C SER A 144 -3.38 4.65 -8.77
N GLU A 145 -4.36 4.29 -7.94
CA GLU A 145 -5.05 5.22 -7.04
C GLU A 145 -5.27 4.59 -5.66
N MET A 146 -5.33 5.42 -4.64
CA MET A 146 -5.69 5.03 -3.28
C MET A 146 -6.59 6.07 -2.66
N GLU A 147 -7.70 5.60 -2.10
CA GLU A 147 -8.57 6.38 -1.24
C GLU A 147 -8.61 5.78 0.16
N ARG A 148 -8.55 6.63 1.16
CA ARG A 148 -8.65 6.22 2.57
C ARG A 148 -9.57 7.13 3.35
N PHE A 149 -10.54 6.53 3.97
CA PHE A 149 -11.41 7.16 4.96
C PHE A 149 -11.08 6.60 6.34
N THR A 150 -10.95 7.46 7.34
CA THR A 150 -10.74 7.05 8.72
C THR A 150 -11.59 7.91 9.64
N LEU A 151 -12.38 7.26 10.49
CA LEU A 151 -13.12 7.90 11.59
C LEU A 151 -12.58 7.38 12.91
N ARG A 152 -12.24 8.28 13.82
CA ARG A 152 -11.75 7.93 15.17
C ARG A 152 -12.54 8.67 16.22
N SER A 153 -12.87 7.97 17.27
CA SER A 153 -13.51 8.52 18.47
C SER A 153 -12.76 8.02 19.70
N ASN A 154 -12.55 8.88 20.65
CA ASN A 154 -12.05 8.52 21.97
C ASN A 154 -12.84 9.35 23.00
N VAL A 155 -13.63 8.67 23.82
CA VAL A 155 -14.45 9.29 24.85
C VAL A 155 -14.08 8.70 26.20
N SER A 156 -13.88 9.55 27.19
CA SER A 156 -13.55 9.15 28.55
C SER A 156 -14.49 9.87 29.53
N ALA A 157 -15.24 9.10 30.28
CA ALA A 157 -16.23 9.60 31.23
C ALA A 157 -15.93 9.12 32.67
N GLN A 158 -15.83 10.05 33.61
CA GLN A 158 -15.80 9.78 35.04
C GLN A 158 -17.25 9.68 35.51
N LEU A 159 -17.76 8.45 35.59
CA LEU A 159 -19.16 8.20 35.95
C LEU A 159 -19.44 8.45 37.43
N THR A 160 -18.48 8.07 38.30
CA THR A 160 -18.50 8.32 39.73
C THR A 160 -17.07 8.63 40.19
N SER A 161 -16.88 8.96 41.47
CA SER A 161 -15.54 9.22 42.03
C SER A 161 -14.59 8.02 41.91
N PHE A 162 -15.13 6.82 41.83
CA PHE A 162 -14.35 5.58 41.75
C PHE A 162 -14.42 4.87 40.40
N LEU A 163 -15.32 5.26 39.48
CA LEU A 163 -15.58 4.56 38.22
C LEU A 163 -15.33 5.47 37.01
N LYS A 164 -14.39 5.08 36.16
CA LYS A 164 -14.10 5.74 34.89
C LYS A 164 -14.29 4.78 33.73
N LEU A 165 -15.02 5.20 32.71
CA LEU A 165 -15.19 4.50 31.45
C LEU A 165 -14.42 5.21 30.34
N THR A 166 -13.67 4.48 29.55
CA THR A 166 -13.03 4.98 28.32
C THR A 166 -13.43 4.10 27.15
N THR A 167 -13.92 4.72 26.08
CA THR A 167 -14.23 4.05 24.83
C THR A 167 -13.35 4.62 23.72
N ALA A 168 -12.74 3.76 22.93
CA ALA A 168 -12.02 4.14 21.74
C ALA A 168 -12.59 3.36 20.55
N PHE A 169 -12.90 4.06 19.49
CA PHE A 169 -13.46 3.52 18.28
C PHE A 169 -12.70 4.03 17.07
N ASN A 170 -12.38 3.14 16.14
CA ASN A 170 -11.72 3.48 14.89
C ASN A 170 -12.32 2.67 13.76
N ILE A 171 -12.81 3.37 12.74
CA ILE A 171 -13.22 2.77 11.46
C ILE A 171 -12.27 3.25 10.40
N ASN A 172 -11.85 2.35 9.52
CA ASN A 172 -11.13 2.71 8.32
C ASN A 172 -11.68 1.96 7.10
N ARG A 173 -11.64 2.63 5.97
CA ARG A 173 -11.91 2.04 4.66
C ARG A 173 -10.83 2.50 3.70
N ASN A 174 -10.11 1.56 3.11
CA ASN A 174 -9.12 1.82 2.09
C ASN A 174 -9.58 1.17 0.79
N ILE A 175 -9.52 1.93 -0.28
CA ILE A 175 -9.79 1.46 -1.64
C ILE A 175 -8.52 1.69 -2.44
N TYR A 176 -8.01 0.66 -3.07
CA TYR A 176 -6.83 0.70 -3.93
C TYR A 176 -7.23 0.26 -5.32
N GLN A 177 -6.94 1.09 -6.30
CA GLN A 177 -6.90 0.71 -7.70
C GLN A 177 -5.43 0.48 -8.06
N ASN A 178 -5.08 -0.74 -8.42
CA ASN A 178 -3.69 -1.10 -8.72
C ASN A 178 -3.55 -1.38 -10.21
N GLY A 179 -2.91 -0.48 -10.95
CA GLY A 179 -2.58 -0.67 -12.37
C GLY A 179 -1.53 -1.76 -12.62
N THR A 180 -0.84 -2.17 -11.56
CA THR A 180 0.14 -3.25 -11.62
C THR A 180 -0.46 -4.54 -11.11
N VAL A 181 -0.92 -5.41 -11.99
CA VAL A 181 -1.03 -6.82 -11.65
C VAL A 181 0.38 -7.36 -11.73
N GLY A 182 0.99 -7.65 -10.61
CA GLY A 182 2.18 -8.47 -10.58
C GLY A 182 1.88 -9.73 -11.39
N GLY A 183 2.68 -10.03 -12.41
CA GLY A 183 2.38 -11.06 -13.37
C GLY A 183 1.98 -12.36 -12.69
N ALA A 184 1.02 -13.04 -13.26
CA ALA A 184 0.81 -14.42 -12.91
C ALA A 184 2.16 -15.13 -13.08
N SER A 185 2.63 -15.76 -12.02
CA SER A 185 3.82 -16.59 -12.04
C SER A 185 3.59 -17.71 -13.06
N ASN A 186 4.03 -17.50 -14.28
CA ASN A 186 4.24 -18.63 -15.15
C ASN A 186 5.64 -19.18 -14.84
N SER A 187 5.73 -20.46 -14.84
CA SER A 187 6.89 -21.30 -14.54
C SER A 187 8.16 -21.01 -15.36
N ARG A 188 8.25 -19.90 -16.09
CA ARG A 188 9.37 -19.52 -16.96
C ARG A 188 10.10 -18.25 -16.55
N GLY A 189 9.79 -17.62 -15.41
CA GLY A 189 10.59 -16.51 -14.88
C GLY A 189 10.58 -15.20 -15.67
N GLU A 190 9.82 -15.09 -16.76
CA GLU A 190 9.72 -13.90 -17.59
C GLU A 190 8.48 -13.09 -17.18
N GLN A 191 8.66 -12.26 -16.18
CA GLN A 191 7.60 -11.37 -15.70
C GLN A 191 7.98 -9.93 -15.92
N ALA A 192 7.30 -9.27 -16.84
CA ALA A 192 7.18 -7.83 -16.76
C ALA A 192 6.30 -7.52 -15.53
N SER A 193 6.89 -7.12 -14.44
CA SER A 193 6.20 -6.75 -13.22
C SER A 193 5.57 -5.36 -13.36
N GLY A 194 4.40 -5.29 -14.00
CA GLY A 194 3.60 -4.08 -14.15
C GLY A 194 3.87 -3.25 -15.41
N ALA A 195 2.99 -2.27 -15.65
CA ALA A 195 2.97 -1.46 -16.86
C ALA A 195 4.29 -0.72 -17.14
N LEU A 196 4.98 -0.23 -16.09
CA LEU A 196 6.25 0.47 -16.25
C LEU A 196 7.36 -0.46 -16.75
N ALA A 197 7.48 -1.68 -16.18
CA ALA A 197 8.48 -2.65 -16.64
C ALA A 197 8.19 -3.12 -18.06
N ALA A 198 6.92 -3.32 -18.41
CA ALA A 198 6.51 -3.60 -19.77
C ALA A 198 6.88 -2.45 -20.72
N ALA A 199 6.62 -1.20 -20.35
CA ALA A 199 6.95 -0.02 -21.14
C ALA A 199 8.46 0.12 -21.41
N MET A 200 9.30 -0.23 -20.44
CA MET A 200 10.76 -0.21 -20.59
C MET A 200 11.32 -1.35 -21.46
N SER A 201 10.50 -2.39 -21.68
CA SER A 201 10.89 -3.56 -22.48
C SER A 201 10.29 -3.56 -23.87
N TYR A 202 9.32 -2.68 -24.14
CA TYR A 202 8.63 -2.63 -25.42
C TYR A 202 9.44 -1.87 -26.46
N LEU A 203 9.26 -2.23 -27.74
CA LEU A 203 10.06 -1.67 -28.83
C LEU A 203 9.55 -0.27 -29.23
N PRO A 204 10.44 0.73 -29.35
CA PRO A 204 10.03 2.10 -29.67
C PRO A 204 9.49 2.28 -31.09
N ASN A 205 9.76 1.35 -32.01
CA ASN A 205 9.25 1.35 -33.37
C ASN A 205 7.89 0.64 -33.54
N MET A 206 7.30 0.14 -32.46
CA MET A 206 5.98 -0.47 -32.48
C MET A 206 4.91 0.57 -32.16
N PRO A 207 3.79 0.65 -32.89
CA PRO A 207 2.66 1.49 -32.53
C PRO A 207 1.89 0.87 -31.35
N VAL A 208 1.11 1.68 -30.64
CA VAL A 208 0.23 1.19 -29.54
C VAL A 208 -0.82 0.22 -30.05
N ARG A 209 -1.38 0.53 -31.23
CA ARG A 209 -2.40 -0.30 -31.90
C ARG A 209 -1.99 -0.59 -33.32
N ASP A 210 -2.38 -1.76 -33.81
CA ASP A 210 -2.21 -2.17 -35.21
C ASP A 210 -3.25 -1.46 -36.13
N GLU A 211 -3.21 -1.75 -37.42
CA GLU A 211 -4.10 -1.19 -38.43
C GLU A 211 -5.57 -1.62 -38.20
N ASN A 212 -5.82 -2.70 -37.50
CA ASN A 212 -7.14 -3.19 -37.12
C ASN A 212 -7.65 -2.60 -35.79
N GLY A 213 -6.87 -1.76 -35.14
CA GLY A 213 -7.20 -1.15 -33.87
C GLY A 213 -6.92 -2.02 -32.64
N ASN A 214 -6.35 -3.21 -32.80
CA ASN A 214 -5.96 -4.08 -31.70
C ASN A 214 -4.65 -3.61 -31.06
N TYR A 215 -4.45 -3.89 -29.78
CA TYR A 215 -3.17 -3.64 -29.14
C TYR A 215 -2.05 -4.47 -29.79
N THR A 216 -0.92 -3.82 -30.08
CA THR A 216 0.25 -4.53 -30.60
C THR A 216 0.82 -5.45 -29.53
N LEU A 217 1.32 -6.59 -29.95
CA LEU A 217 1.85 -7.64 -29.07
C LEU A 217 3.34 -7.85 -29.36
N PHE A 218 4.15 -7.92 -28.30
CA PHE A 218 5.58 -8.14 -28.39
C PHE A 218 6.01 -9.32 -27.52
N LYS A 219 6.29 -10.45 -28.16
CA LYS A 219 6.67 -11.70 -27.46
C LYS A 219 5.65 -12.05 -26.38
N VAL A 220 6.13 -12.28 -25.17
CA VAL A 220 5.31 -12.59 -23.97
C VAL A 220 5.04 -11.35 -23.10
N ILE A 221 5.50 -10.17 -23.55
CA ILE A 221 5.35 -8.92 -22.81
C ILE A 221 4.00 -8.30 -23.15
N PRO A 222 3.13 -8.03 -22.19
CA PRO A 222 1.85 -7.38 -22.43
C PRO A 222 2.06 -5.94 -22.93
N ASN A 223 1.15 -5.47 -23.77
CA ASN A 223 1.18 -4.07 -24.20
C ASN A 223 1.01 -3.15 -22.99
N PRO A 224 1.95 -2.21 -22.74
CA PRO A 224 1.91 -1.38 -21.54
C PRO A 224 0.64 -0.56 -21.36
N VAL A 225 0.08 -0.06 -22.47
CA VAL A 225 -1.15 0.73 -22.47
C VAL A 225 -2.37 -0.17 -22.26
N ALA A 226 -2.37 -1.37 -22.85
CA ALA A 226 -3.44 -2.34 -22.63
C ALA A 226 -3.57 -2.76 -21.16
N MET A 227 -2.47 -2.70 -20.41
CA MET A 227 -2.51 -3.00 -18.96
C MET A 227 -3.35 -2.00 -18.16
N GLU A 228 -3.69 -0.85 -18.71
CA GLU A 228 -4.62 0.10 -18.07
C GLU A 228 -6.06 -0.43 -18.05
N ASP A 229 -6.42 -1.34 -18.95
CA ASP A 229 -7.75 -1.96 -19.01
C ASP A 229 -7.92 -3.07 -17.95
N ILE A 230 -6.84 -3.45 -17.26
CA ILE A 230 -6.89 -4.39 -16.14
C ILE A 230 -7.59 -3.75 -14.96
N GLN A 231 -8.68 -4.35 -14.52
CA GLN A 231 -9.34 -3.97 -13.28
C GLN A 231 -8.71 -4.75 -12.13
N ASN A 232 -8.14 -4.04 -11.15
CA ASN A 232 -7.53 -4.65 -9.96
C ASN A 232 -7.81 -3.76 -8.75
N GLU A 233 -8.98 -3.94 -8.19
CA GLU A 233 -9.46 -3.19 -7.04
C GLU A 233 -9.29 -4.00 -5.75
N SER A 234 -8.77 -3.36 -4.71
CA SER A 234 -8.74 -3.91 -3.36
C SER A 234 -9.48 -3.00 -2.39
N LYS A 235 -10.41 -3.54 -1.63
CA LYS A 235 -11.16 -2.86 -0.57
C LYS A 235 -10.81 -3.45 0.78
N ASN A 236 -10.29 -2.64 1.69
CA ASN A 236 -10.00 -3.05 3.06
C ASN A 236 -10.86 -2.22 4.01
N ASN A 237 -11.71 -2.89 4.77
CA ASN A 237 -12.53 -2.28 5.81
C ASN A 237 -12.06 -2.77 7.17
N GLY A 238 -11.83 -1.85 8.10
CA GLY A 238 -11.39 -2.17 9.45
C GLY A 238 -12.25 -1.48 10.51
N TYR A 239 -12.56 -2.22 11.57
CA TYR A 239 -13.27 -1.74 12.75
C TYR A 239 -12.46 -2.13 13.98
N ASN A 240 -12.12 -1.15 14.79
CA ASN A 240 -11.46 -1.38 16.07
C ASN A 240 -12.26 -0.69 17.17
N VAL A 241 -12.63 -1.45 18.18
CA VAL A 241 -13.40 -0.96 19.34
C VAL A 241 -12.70 -1.39 20.61
N ASN A 242 -12.46 -0.46 21.50
CA ASN A 242 -11.90 -0.75 22.83
C ASN A 242 -12.77 -0.10 23.90
N PHE A 243 -13.08 -0.88 24.93
CA PHE A 243 -13.72 -0.42 26.14
C PHE A 243 -12.76 -0.67 27.30
N THR A 244 -12.56 0.36 28.09
CA THR A 244 -11.75 0.27 29.32
C THR A 244 -12.56 0.79 30.49
N VAL A 245 -12.68 -0.02 31.52
CA VAL A 245 -13.29 0.34 32.80
C VAL A 245 -12.20 0.39 33.84
N ASP A 246 -11.97 1.57 34.42
CA ASP A 246 -11.05 1.79 35.53
C ASP A 246 -11.85 1.97 36.83
N ILE A 247 -11.58 1.15 37.83
CA ILE A 247 -12.29 1.15 39.11
C ILE A 247 -11.28 1.41 40.23
N ASN A 248 -11.39 2.53 40.91
CA ASN A 248 -10.61 2.85 42.12
C ASN A 248 -11.34 2.30 43.35
N ILE A 249 -11.06 1.05 43.73
CA ILE A 249 -11.74 0.35 44.84
C ILE A 249 -11.40 1.04 46.15
N ILE A 250 -10.13 1.31 46.38
CA ILE A 250 -9.62 2.07 47.53
C ILE A 250 -8.73 3.18 46.99
N LYS A 251 -9.12 4.42 47.22
CA LYS A 251 -8.39 5.60 46.73
C LYS A 251 -6.91 5.52 47.04
N ASN A 252 -6.05 5.67 46.03
CA ASN A 252 -4.61 5.62 46.06
C ASN A 252 -3.99 4.30 46.61
N MET A 253 -4.77 3.22 46.71
CA MET A 253 -4.29 1.96 47.23
C MET A 253 -4.64 0.75 46.38
N LEU A 254 -5.91 0.60 45.98
CA LEU A 254 -6.39 -0.58 45.24
C LEU A 254 -7.21 -0.14 44.05
N ALA A 255 -6.77 -0.54 42.86
CA ALA A 255 -7.48 -0.27 41.62
C ALA A 255 -7.65 -1.53 40.78
N ALA A 256 -8.77 -1.65 40.13
CA ALA A 256 -9.00 -2.68 39.12
C ALA A 256 -9.20 -2.03 37.74
N LYS A 257 -8.75 -2.71 36.70
CA LYS A 257 -8.95 -2.30 35.31
C LYS A 257 -9.46 -3.49 34.54
N PHE A 258 -10.50 -3.25 33.74
CA PHE A 258 -11.03 -4.21 32.79
C PHE A 258 -10.91 -3.61 31.39
N LEU A 259 -10.42 -4.39 30.43
CA LEU A 259 -10.30 -4.03 29.04
C LEU A 259 -11.00 -5.07 28.18
N PHE A 260 -11.83 -4.58 27.26
CA PHE A 260 -12.39 -5.33 26.14
C PHE A 260 -11.93 -4.68 24.85
N GLY A 261 -11.31 -5.47 23.97
CA GLY A 261 -10.90 -5.04 22.63
C GLY A 261 -11.51 -5.95 21.58
N TYR A 262 -12.05 -5.36 20.52
CA TYR A 262 -12.48 -6.05 19.32
C TYR A 262 -11.92 -5.38 18.08
N ASN A 263 -11.27 -6.16 17.22
CA ASN A 263 -10.77 -5.71 15.93
C ASN A 263 -11.28 -6.64 14.85
N ASN A 264 -11.90 -6.08 13.82
CA ASN A 264 -12.30 -6.79 12.60
C ASN A 264 -11.67 -6.11 11.41
N GLU A 265 -11.14 -6.90 10.50
CA GLU A 265 -10.53 -6.46 9.25
C GLU A 265 -10.99 -7.38 8.12
N ASN A 266 -11.66 -6.78 7.15
CA ASN A 266 -12.14 -7.45 5.94
C ASN A 266 -11.43 -6.87 4.74
N SER A 267 -10.80 -7.73 3.95
CA SER A 267 -10.22 -7.35 2.67
C SER A 267 -10.86 -8.14 1.53
N GLU A 268 -11.18 -7.44 0.46
CA GLU A 268 -11.66 -8.01 -0.79
C GLU A 268 -10.80 -7.47 -1.93
N ARG A 269 -10.29 -8.35 -2.77
CA ARG A 269 -9.58 -7.99 -3.98
C ARG A 269 -10.26 -8.62 -5.17
N ASN A 270 -10.66 -7.78 -6.11
CA ASN A 270 -11.30 -8.14 -7.36
C ASN A 270 -10.32 -7.86 -8.51
N VAL A 271 -10.02 -8.86 -9.29
CA VAL A 271 -9.14 -8.75 -10.46
C VAL A 271 -9.90 -9.23 -11.69
N TYR A 272 -9.90 -8.42 -12.75
CA TYR A 272 -10.36 -8.80 -14.07
C TYR A 272 -9.32 -8.42 -15.11
N ILE A 273 -8.91 -9.38 -15.93
CA ILE A 273 -7.93 -9.22 -16.99
C ILE A 273 -8.64 -9.53 -18.31
N PRO A 274 -8.80 -8.55 -19.21
CA PRO A 274 -9.31 -8.75 -20.56
C PRO A 274 -8.48 -9.73 -21.38
N SER A 275 -9.08 -10.32 -22.41
CA SER A 275 -8.45 -11.34 -23.25
C SER A 275 -7.39 -10.83 -24.22
N ASP A 276 -7.36 -9.53 -24.49
CA ASP A 276 -6.51 -8.86 -25.48
C ASP A 276 -5.20 -8.30 -24.90
N ILE A 277 -4.95 -8.52 -23.60
CA ILE A 277 -3.77 -7.96 -22.93
C ILE A 277 -2.53 -8.84 -23.10
N TYR A 278 -2.68 -10.17 -23.05
CA TYR A 278 -1.58 -11.11 -23.11
C TYR A 278 -1.50 -11.86 -24.42
N PHE A 279 -0.26 -12.00 -24.91
CA PHE A 279 0.05 -12.86 -26.02
C PHE A 279 -0.01 -14.34 -25.58
N ASP A 280 -0.51 -15.18 -26.49
CA ASP A 280 -0.24 -16.61 -26.45
C ASP A 280 -1.12 -17.43 -25.48
N GLN A 281 -1.68 -17.90 -25.00
CA GLN A 281 -2.41 -18.92 -24.20
C GLN A 281 -3.58 -18.36 -23.40
N MET A 282 -3.77 -17.05 -23.46
CA MET A 282 -4.79 -16.37 -22.66
C MET A 282 -5.84 -15.64 -23.49
N TYR A 283 -6.24 -16.23 -24.59
CA TYR A 283 -7.36 -15.71 -25.40
C TYR A 283 -8.71 -15.63 -24.66
N LYS A 284 -8.69 -15.90 -23.35
CA LYS A 284 -9.87 -15.78 -22.50
C LYS A 284 -9.62 -14.79 -21.39
N SER A 285 -10.58 -13.92 -21.17
CA SER A 285 -10.58 -13.07 -19.99
C SER A 285 -10.56 -13.90 -18.71
N ARG A 286 -9.93 -13.34 -17.68
CA ARG A 286 -9.81 -13.99 -16.37
C ARG A 286 -10.33 -13.07 -15.28
N GLY A 287 -11.08 -13.64 -14.36
CA GLY A 287 -11.51 -12.98 -13.15
C GLY A 287 -11.07 -13.75 -11.91
N ALA A 288 -10.73 -13.02 -10.86
CA ALA A 288 -10.46 -13.59 -9.55
C ALA A 288 -11.04 -12.68 -8.46
N VAL A 289 -11.64 -13.28 -7.45
CA VAL A 289 -12.11 -12.62 -6.24
C VAL A 289 -11.44 -13.28 -5.07
N ASN A 290 -10.70 -12.51 -4.29
CA ASN A 290 -10.09 -12.98 -3.06
C ASN A 290 -10.70 -12.21 -1.88
N ARG A 291 -11.21 -12.93 -0.90
CA ARG A 291 -11.74 -12.38 0.34
C ARG A 291 -10.97 -12.91 1.52
N ASN A 292 -10.63 -12.03 2.43
CA ASN A 292 -9.99 -12.39 3.68
C ASN A 292 -10.67 -11.63 4.82
N GLU A 293 -11.07 -12.36 5.83
CA GLU A 293 -11.65 -11.83 7.06
C GLU A 293 -10.76 -12.21 8.24
N ARG A 294 -10.49 -11.23 9.07
CA ARG A 294 -9.76 -11.41 10.31
C ARG A 294 -10.46 -10.67 11.43
N TYR A 295 -10.74 -11.35 12.53
CA TYR A 295 -11.13 -10.68 13.73
C TYR A 295 -10.36 -11.17 14.95
N ASN A 296 -10.14 -10.26 15.88
CA ASN A 296 -9.45 -10.51 17.12
C ASN A 296 -10.31 -9.96 18.26
N THR A 297 -10.41 -10.72 19.32
CA THR A 297 -11.07 -10.29 20.55
C THR A 297 -10.08 -10.42 21.70
N THR A 298 -9.99 -9.37 22.51
CA THR A 298 -9.12 -9.31 23.69
C THR A 298 -9.98 -8.98 24.91
N ILE A 299 -9.82 -9.74 25.96
CA ILE A 299 -10.41 -9.45 27.28
C ILE A 299 -9.26 -9.52 28.30
N GLU A 300 -9.09 -8.44 29.07
CA GLU A 300 -8.05 -8.35 30.09
C GLU A 300 -8.67 -7.78 31.37
N GLY A 301 -8.25 -8.35 32.51
CA GLY A 301 -8.55 -7.85 33.83
C GLY A 301 -7.26 -7.73 34.65
N THR A 302 -7.06 -6.59 35.29
CA THR A 302 -5.91 -6.36 36.18
C THR A 302 -6.36 -5.76 37.46
N VAL A 303 -5.70 -6.17 38.58
CA VAL A 303 -5.86 -5.57 39.88
C VAL A 303 -4.49 -5.10 40.37
N GLY A 304 -4.40 -3.83 40.68
CA GLY A 304 -3.16 -3.20 41.15
C GLY A 304 -3.31 -2.72 42.58
N PHE A 305 -2.30 -3.04 43.40
CA PHE A 305 -2.16 -2.54 44.76
C PHE A 305 -0.96 -1.61 44.81
N TYR A 306 -1.14 -0.50 45.53
CA TYR A 306 -0.07 0.46 45.80
C TYR A 306 -0.20 1.04 47.20
N ARG A 307 0.89 1.09 47.94
CA ARG A 307 0.92 1.71 49.25
C ARG A 307 2.23 2.43 49.50
N ALA A 308 2.16 3.66 49.98
CA ALA A 308 3.29 4.38 50.50
C ALA A 308 3.35 4.14 52.01
N LEU A 309 4.49 3.67 52.50
CA LEU A 309 4.79 3.45 53.92
C LEU A 309 5.84 4.49 54.35
N GLY A 310 5.37 5.67 54.77
CA GLY A 310 6.22 6.82 55.03
C GLY A 310 6.68 7.56 53.78
N GLU A 311 7.68 8.43 53.92
CA GLU A 311 8.20 9.27 52.83
C GLU A 311 9.12 8.50 51.88
N ASN A 312 9.84 7.49 52.36
CA ASN A 312 10.92 6.84 51.66
C ASN A 312 10.62 5.42 51.16
N PHE A 313 9.52 4.80 51.58
CA PHE A 313 9.19 3.44 51.17
C PHE A 313 7.86 3.36 50.46
N ARG A 314 7.89 2.75 49.28
CA ARG A 314 6.70 2.54 48.44
C ARG A 314 6.62 1.09 48.00
N MET A 315 5.48 0.47 48.15
CA MET A 315 5.24 -0.91 47.77
C MET A 315 4.07 -0.95 46.76
N GLY A 316 4.22 -1.72 45.72
CA GLY A 316 3.16 -1.93 44.74
C GLY A 316 3.30 -3.24 44.01
N GLY A 317 2.20 -3.77 43.52
CA GLY A 317 2.13 -4.98 42.74
C GLY A 317 0.88 -4.96 41.84
N VAL A 318 0.96 -5.68 40.75
CA VAL A 318 -0.17 -5.85 39.80
C VAL A 318 -0.29 -7.33 39.49
N VAL A 319 -1.52 -7.81 39.54
CA VAL A 319 -1.90 -9.15 39.05
C VAL A 319 -2.94 -8.98 37.95
N GLY A 320 -2.76 -9.69 36.86
CA GLY A 320 -3.68 -9.60 35.73
C GLY A 320 -3.86 -10.94 35.04
N MET A 321 -4.99 -11.07 34.37
CA MET A 321 -5.31 -12.17 33.50
C MET A 321 -5.90 -11.62 32.19
N GLY A 322 -5.47 -12.19 31.08
CA GLY A 322 -5.99 -11.83 29.76
C GLY A 322 -6.26 -13.04 28.90
N ARG A 323 -7.20 -12.89 27.99
CA ARG A 323 -7.47 -13.90 26.97
C ARG A 323 -7.62 -13.21 25.61
N PHE A 324 -6.98 -13.83 24.63
CA PHE A 324 -6.96 -13.36 23.25
C PHE A 324 -7.48 -14.47 22.32
N TRP A 325 -8.39 -14.12 21.44
CA TRP A 325 -8.88 -14.99 20.38
C TRP A 325 -8.61 -14.35 19.04
N LYS A 326 -8.15 -15.15 18.11
CA LYS A 326 -7.92 -14.75 16.73
C LYS A 326 -8.62 -15.71 15.79
N TYR A 327 -9.32 -15.17 14.81
CA TYR A 327 -9.92 -15.92 13.73
C TYR A 327 -9.45 -15.34 12.40
N VAL A 328 -9.18 -16.20 11.42
CA VAL A 328 -8.82 -15.83 10.06
C VAL A 328 -9.54 -16.78 9.13
N ALA A 329 -10.32 -16.23 8.21
CA ALA A 329 -10.93 -16.94 7.10
C ALA A 329 -10.52 -16.27 5.79
N GLY A 330 -10.29 -17.08 4.75
CA GLY A 330 -10.01 -16.60 3.39
C GLY A 330 -10.61 -17.56 2.36
N MET A 331 -11.07 -17.00 1.25
CA MET A 331 -11.54 -17.71 0.06
C MET A 331 -10.88 -17.12 -1.18
#